data_574c5bd9eacb80ee11164cbd3bfac298
#
_entry.id   574c5bd9eacb80ee11164cbd3bfac298
#
_cell.length_a   1.000
_cell.length_b   1.000
_cell.length_c   1.000
_cell.angle_alpha   90.00
_cell.angle_beta   90.00
_cell.angle_gamma   90.00
#
_symmetry.space_group_name_H-M   'P 1'
#
loop_
_entity.id
_entity.type
_entity.pdbx_description
1 polymer ?
#
loop_
_entity_poly.entity_id
_entity_poly.type
_entity_poly.pdbx_seq_one_letter_code
_entity_poly.pdbx_strand_id
1 'polypeptide(L)'
;MKLMKNWIKTMLFVSALCLAACSDDPDVAPLKRDTDAVELTYNSGATTQISVRYAGSWSARVECTDGSGAPVNNWFSVSPDNGVGNGRDYQWVTVTAERNPGDKRTGYIYLKPANGEEIKIEVAQADGHFSVNDPVISGTLKSNTESAAMLEIAYDKAFGEEMVEIEATLDGLAAEGLGISSPYQSVIEHEGSGTISVPITGVPVTLGEVVCHVTFKLDGVVKFQGDVSGNVSSSNEVFGMGFDLFKWGGDYPNNKKGPGPNGKDGAGKEFDGTEPAEPDVISAGSDGTSDVFNTMGETYRINRGVEKWSGLRVYEHPGYVKLGVTANGGWIMTPELESLSAAPETVSV
;
A
#
# COMPACT_ATOMS: atom_id res chain seq x y z
N MET A 1 -3.23 12.19 13.55
CA MET A 1 -2.66 12.98 12.46
C MET A 1 -1.15 12.76 12.46
N LYS A 2 -0.67 11.71 11.78
CA LYS A 2 0.75 11.39 11.64
C LYS A 2 1.20 11.79 10.24
N LEU A 3 2.06 12.79 10.20
CA LEU A 3 2.73 13.25 8.99
C LEU A 3 3.63 12.11 8.45
N MET A 4 3.30 11.60 7.28
CA MET A 4 4.23 10.79 6.50
C MET A 4 5.30 11.70 5.93
N LYS A 5 6.53 11.56 6.44
CA LYS A 5 7.72 12.19 5.88
C LYS A 5 8.10 11.46 4.59
N ASN A 6 7.89 12.15 3.46
CA ASN A 6 8.50 11.77 2.19
C ASN A 6 10.02 11.85 2.32
N TRP A 7 10.68 10.71 2.22
CA TRP A 7 12.12 10.64 2.07
C TRP A 7 12.47 10.77 0.59
N ILE A 8 12.73 12.00 0.18
CA ILE A 8 13.46 12.25 -1.06
C ILE A 8 14.92 11.93 -0.74
N LYS A 9 15.40 10.79 -1.22
CA LYS A 9 16.84 10.48 -1.20
C LYS A 9 17.51 11.29 -2.30
N THR A 10 18.00 12.46 -1.93
CA THR A 10 18.97 13.19 -2.74
C THR A 10 20.28 12.42 -2.70
N MET A 11 20.61 11.71 -3.77
CA MET A 11 21.90 11.05 -3.94
C MET A 11 22.93 12.15 -4.26
N LEU A 12 23.77 12.45 -3.28
CA LEU A 12 24.91 13.33 -3.43
C LEU A 12 26.00 12.57 -4.19
N PHE A 13 26.18 12.87 -5.47
CA PHE A 13 27.33 12.36 -6.23
C PHE A 13 28.59 13.13 -5.81
N VAL A 14 29.49 12.43 -5.15
CA VAL A 14 30.84 12.90 -4.92
C VAL A 14 31.64 12.71 -6.22
N SER A 15 31.90 13.79 -6.92
CA SER A 15 32.81 13.80 -8.06
C SER A 15 34.25 13.65 -7.56
N ALA A 16 34.82 12.47 -7.77
CA ALA A 16 36.27 12.28 -7.59
C ALA A 16 37.03 13.04 -8.67
N LEU A 17 37.68 14.13 -8.27
CA LEU A 17 38.59 14.87 -9.12
C LEU A 17 39.89 14.07 -9.23
N CYS A 18 40.11 13.32 -10.29
CA CYS A 18 41.41 12.75 -10.62
C CYS A 18 42.28 13.80 -11.31
N LEU A 19 43.28 14.28 -10.60
CA LEU A 19 44.38 15.05 -11.16
C LEU A 19 45.28 14.09 -11.93
N ALA A 20 45.17 14.05 -13.25
CA ALA A 20 46.13 13.35 -14.11
C ALA A 20 47.26 14.32 -14.47
N ALA A 21 48.48 13.86 -14.28
CA ALA A 21 49.71 14.55 -14.59
C ALA A 21 49.85 14.82 -16.10
N CYS A 22 50.34 15.98 -16.45
CA CYS A 22 50.69 16.36 -17.81
C CYS A 22 51.82 15.49 -18.37
N SER A 23 51.58 14.88 -19.53
CA SER A 23 52.60 14.48 -20.48
C SER A 23 52.47 15.37 -21.73
N ASP A 24 53.56 15.97 -22.14
CA ASP A 24 53.66 16.89 -23.29
C ASP A 24 53.68 16.10 -24.63
N ASP A 25 52.48 15.60 -25.03
CA ASP A 25 52.21 15.16 -26.40
C ASP A 25 50.93 15.94 -26.83
N PRO A 26 50.77 16.36 -28.09
CA PRO A 26 49.52 16.99 -28.50
C PRO A 26 48.38 15.97 -28.53
N ASP A 27 48.20 15.33 -27.42
CA ASP A 27 47.12 14.38 -27.20
C ASP A 27 45.79 15.09 -27.28
N VAL A 28 45.00 14.69 -28.24
CA VAL A 28 43.61 15.04 -28.32
C VAL A 28 43.01 14.60 -27.00
N ALA A 29 42.68 15.55 -26.15
CA ALA A 29 42.12 15.26 -24.83
C ALA A 29 40.95 14.28 -24.97
N PRO A 30 40.92 13.21 -24.17
CA PRO A 30 39.88 12.18 -24.28
C PRO A 30 38.48 12.80 -24.19
N LEU A 31 37.53 12.20 -24.86
CA LEU A 31 36.13 12.57 -24.74
C LEU A 31 35.70 12.47 -23.27
N LYS A 32 35.12 13.50 -22.75
CA LYS A 32 34.61 13.58 -21.37
C LYS A 32 33.09 13.54 -21.38
N ARG A 33 32.54 12.88 -20.40
CA ARG A 33 31.11 12.81 -20.11
C ARG A 33 30.84 13.15 -18.64
N ASP A 34 29.64 13.53 -18.32
CA ASP A 34 29.21 13.84 -16.94
C ASP A 34 28.69 12.62 -16.18
N THR A 35 28.29 11.55 -16.87
CA THR A 35 27.76 10.35 -16.26
C THR A 35 28.15 9.08 -17.01
N ASP A 36 28.19 7.96 -16.29
CA ASP A 36 28.42 6.62 -16.81
C ASP A 36 27.13 5.82 -16.99
N ALA A 37 26.03 6.28 -16.39
CA ALA A 37 24.73 5.65 -16.48
C ALA A 37 23.61 6.70 -16.33
N VAL A 38 22.47 6.41 -16.95
CA VAL A 38 21.24 7.18 -16.85
C VAL A 38 20.06 6.26 -16.55
N GLU A 39 19.12 6.76 -15.76
CA GLU A 39 17.88 6.06 -15.48
C GLU A 39 16.70 6.86 -16.03
N LEU A 40 15.79 6.16 -16.69
CA LEU A 40 14.57 6.70 -17.27
C LEU A 40 13.35 6.04 -16.62
N THR A 41 12.28 6.78 -16.49
CA THR A 41 10.98 6.24 -16.07
C THR A 41 10.40 5.36 -17.18
N TYR A 42 9.36 4.58 -16.86
CA TYR A 42 8.66 3.72 -17.82
C TYR A 42 7.79 4.48 -18.83
N ASN A 43 7.51 5.75 -18.59
CA ASN A 43 6.56 6.56 -19.34
C ASN A 43 6.99 6.81 -20.78
N SER A 44 6.03 7.05 -21.64
CA SER A 44 6.28 7.52 -23.00
C SER A 44 6.98 8.87 -23.01
N GLY A 45 8.00 9.02 -23.85
CA GLY A 45 8.75 10.26 -23.93
C GLY A 45 9.59 10.60 -22.71
N ALA A 46 9.88 9.61 -21.83
CA ALA A 46 10.81 9.81 -20.74
C ALA A 46 12.16 10.31 -21.25
N THR A 47 12.63 11.43 -20.72
CA THR A 47 13.84 12.10 -21.20
C THR A 47 14.82 12.40 -20.09
N THR A 48 16.11 12.38 -20.45
CA THR A 48 17.21 12.91 -19.64
C THR A 48 18.25 13.53 -20.55
N GLN A 49 19.21 14.22 -19.97
CA GLN A 49 20.31 14.81 -20.71
C GLN A 49 21.65 14.31 -20.17
N ILE A 50 22.55 14.02 -21.09
CA ILE A 50 23.96 13.78 -20.79
C ILE A 50 24.78 14.88 -21.43
N SER A 51 25.92 15.18 -20.88
CA SER A 51 26.84 16.17 -21.47
C SER A 51 28.11 15.53 -21.99
N VAL A 52 28.54 15.99 -23.15
CA VAL A 52 29.74 15.53 -23.86
C VAL A 52 30.67 16.68 -24.12
N ARG A 53 31.97 16.51 -23.83
CA ARG A 53 33.00 17.50 -24.14
C ARG A 53 34.15 16.83 -24.85
N TYR A 54 34.46 17.32 -26.04
CA TYR A 54 35.57 16.82 -26.87
C TYR A 54 36.10 17.92 -27.79
N ALA A 55 37.38 17.89 -28.13
CA ALA A 55 37.99 18.80 -29.10
C ALA A 55 38.02 18.06 -30.46
N GLY A 56 36.96 18.20 -31.25
CA GLY A 56 36.80 17.57 -32.54
C GLY A 56 35.40 16.99 -32.76
N SER A 57 35.24 16.23 -33.80
CA SER A 57 33.98 15.56 -34.13
C SER A 57 33.81 14.28 -33.32
N TRP A 58 32.55 14.04 -32.93
CA TRP A 58 32.13 12.82 -32.24
C TRP A 58 30.78 12.36 -32.80
N SER A 59 30.47 11.09 -32.61
CA SER A 59 29.17 10.50 -32.94
C SER A 59 28.68 9.61 -31.80
N ALA A 60 27.36 9.44 -31.73
CA ALA A 60 26.70 8.54 -30.80
C ALA A 60 25.96 7.44 -31.58
N ARG A 61 25.99 6.22 -31.10
CA ARG A 61 25.15 5.13 -31.53
C ARG A 61 24.46 4.49 -30.33
N VAL A 62 23.29 3.95 -30.58
CA VAL A 62 22.46 3.29 -29.56
C VAL A 62 22.47 1.79 -29.83
N GLU A 63 22.48 1.02 -28.75
CA GLU A 63 22.33 -0.42 -28.79
C GLU A 63 21.45 -0.86 -27.63
N CYS A 64 20.35 -1.53 -27.92
CA CYS A 64 19.40 -2.01 -26.93
C CYS A 64 19.44 -3.53 -26.82
N THR A 65 19.25 -4.01 -25.58
CA THR A 65 19.14 -5.42 -25.29
C THR A 65 17.87 -5.69 -24.49
N ASP A 66 17.34 -6.90 -24.61
CA ASP A 66 16.31 -7.41 -23.71
C ASP A 66 16.86 -7.82 -22.35
N GLY A 67 16.00 -8.31 -21.46
CA GLY A 67 16.39 -8.78 -20.13
C GLY A 67 17.36 -9.97 -20.13
N SER A 68 17.52 -10.66 -21.26
CA SER A 68 18.50 -11.74 -21.45
C SER A 68 19.84 -11.26 -22.02
N GLY A 69 19.92 -9.98 -22.44
CA GLY A 69 21.07 -9.39 -23.11
C GLY A 69 21.09 -9.62 -24.64
N ALA A 70 20.02 -10.16 -25.22
CA ALA A 70 19.93 -10.29 -26.68
C ALA A 70 19.59 -8.95 -27.33
N PRO A 71 20.19 -8.62 -28.51
CA PRO A 71 19.88 -7.39 -29.22
C PRO A 71 18.39 -7.30 -29.59
N VAL A 72 17.80 -6.14 -29.34
CA VAL A 72 16.41 -5.81 -29.70
C VAL A 72 16.37 -4.48 -30.45
N ASN A 73 15.20 -4.14 -31.01
CA ASN A 73 14.98 -2.84 -31.59
C ASN A 73 15.23 -1.74 -30.56
N ASN A 74 15.79 -0.63 -31.02
CA ASN A 74 16.06 0.51 -30.14
C ASN A 74 14.75 1.07 -29.59
N TRP A 75 14.67 1.09 -28.28
CA TRP A 75 13.55 1.65 -27.53
C TRP A 75 13.84 3.05 -26.98
N PHE A 76 15.05 3.58 -27.23
CA PHE A 76 15.38 4.97 -26.98
C PHE A 76 16.26 5.52 -28.11
N SER A 77 16.32 6.82 -28.18
CA SER A 77 17.12 7.57 -29.13
C SER A 77 17.91 8.66 -28.43
N VAL A 78 18.92 9.19 -29.11
CA VAL A 78 19.74 10.30 -28.66
C VAL A 78 19.72 11.42 -29.69
N SER A 79 19.69 12.66 -29.22
CA SER A 79 19.72 13.84 -30.10
C SER A 79 20.48 15.00 -29.44
N PRO A 80 21.47 15.60 -30.12
CA PRO A 80 22.06 15.17 -31.40
C PRO A 80 22.82 13.84 -31.26
N ASP A 81 22.88 13.06 -32.35
CA ASP A 81 23.67 11.83 -32.44
C ASP A 81 25.10 12.05 -32.94
N ASN A 82 25.48 13.28 -33.20
CA ASN A 82 26.81 13.69 -33.57
C ASN A 82 27.05 15.17 -33.23
N GLY A 83 28.32 15.56 -33.19
CA GLY A 83 28.68 16.94 -32.95
C GLY A 83 30.13 17.25 -33.21
N VAL A 84 30.48 18.54 -33.17
CA VAL A 84 31.86 19.03 -33.20
C VAL A 84 32.05 19.93 -32.01
N GLY A 85 32.92 19.54 -31.11
CA GLY A 85 33.23 20.32 -29.90
C GLY A 85 34.54 21.09 -29.99
N ASN A 86 34.67 22.10 -29.16
CA ASN A 86 35.87 22.96 -29.06
C ASN A 86 36.83 22.53 -27.92
N GLY A 87 36.51 21.43 -27.22
CA GLY A 87 37.27 20.93 -26.08
C GLY A 87 37.09 21.71 -24.76
N ARG A 88 36.33 22.83 -24.78
CA ARG A 88 36.08 23.67 -23.60
C ARG A 88 34.66 23.55 -23.08
N ASP A 89 33.69 23.65 -23.98
CA ASP A 89 32.28 23.70 -23.66
C ASP A 89 31.69 22.29 -23.73
N TYR A 90 30.71 22.01 -22.84
CA TYR A 90 29.91 20.81 -22.90
C TYR A 90 28.78 20.97 -23.92
N GLN A 91 28.51 19.92 -24.67
CA GLN A 91 27.38 19.78 -25.57
C GLN A 91 26.36 18.83 -24.92
N TRP A 92 25.11 19.22 -24.94
CA TRP A 92 24.02 18.42 -24.38
C TRP A 92 23.49 17.44 -25.42
N VAL A 93 23.32 16.22 -25.00
CA VAL A 93 22.67 15.14 -25.77
C VAL A 93 21.45 14.69 -24.99
N THR A 94 20.28 14.85 -25.59
CA THR A 94 19.03 14.40 -25.00
C THR A 94 18.81 12.93 -25.32
N VAL A 95 18.53 12.15 -24.30
CA VAL A 95 18.13 10.74 -24.39
C VAL A 95 16.61 10.70 -24.24
N THR A 96 15.91 10.11 -25.20
CA THR A 96 14.43 10.00 -25.19
C THR A 96 14.04 8.55 -25.38
N ALA A 97 13.22 8.02 -24.46
CA ALA A 97 12.74 6.64 -24.51
C ALA A 97 11.26 6.54 -24.92
N GLU A 98 10.92 5.46 -25.60
CA GLU A 98 9.56 4.98 -25.75
C GLU A 98 9.05 4.41 -24.43
N ARG A 99 7.73 4.29 -24.27
CA ARG A 99 7.14 3.64 -23.09
C ARG A 99 7.64 2.21 -22.94
N ASN A 100 7.82 1.80 -21.69
CA ASN A 100 8.14 0.42 -21.37
C ASN A 100 6.92 -0.27 -20.73
N PRO A 101 6.21 -1.16 -21.43
CA PRO A 101 5.07 -1.89 -20.87
C PRO A 101 5.46 -3.17 -20.12
N GLY A 102 6.75 -3.44 -19.99
CA GLY A 102 7.30 -4.70 -19.45
C GLY A 102 8.36 -4.50 -18.39
N ASP A 103 9.17 -5.51 -18.22
CA ASP A 103 10.29 -5.53 -17.26
C ASP A 103 11.28 -4.38 -17.46
N LYS A 104 12.04 -4.08 -16.40
CA LYS A 104 13.19 -3.17 -16.48
C LYS A 104 14.08 -3.61 -17.63
N ARG A 105 14.45 -2.66 -18.50
CA ARG A 105 15.30 -2.92 -19.67
C ARG A 105 16.54 -2.05 -19.67
N THR A 106 17.59 -2.52 -20.31
CA THR A 106 18.89 -1.86 -20.37
C THR A 106 19.34 -1.71 -21.82
N GLY A 107 19.96 -0.60 -22.11
CA GLY A 107 20.62 -0.34 -23.38
C GLY A 107 21.87 0.49 -23.18
N TYR A 108 22.54 0.84 -24.26
CA TYR A 108 23.81 1.52 -24.19
C TYR A 108 23.92 2.64 -25.25
N ILE A 109 24.50 3.75 -24.84
CA ILE A 109 24.98 4.78 -25.73
C ILE A 109 26.48 4.59 -25.89
N TYR A 110 26.94 4.52 -27.12
CA TYR A 110 28.36 4.49 -27.44
C TYR A 110 28.74 5.82 -28.08
N LEU A 111 29.59 6.57 -27.39
CA LEU A 111 30.12 7.82 -27.86
C LEU A 111 31.50 7.58 -28.50
N LYS A 112 31.61 7.80 -29.81
CA LYS A 112 32.82 7.60 -30.58
C LYS A 112 33.41 8.94 -30.98
N PRO A 113 34.55 9.36 -30.39
CA PRO A 113 35.35 10.48 -30.88
C PRO A 113 36.04 10.14 -32.20
N ALA A 114 36.31 11.17 -33.00
CA ALA A 114 37.08 10.95 -34.25
C ALA A 114 38.44 10.33 -34.01
N ASN A 115 39.09 10.75 -32.91
CA ASN A 115 40.34 10.18 -32.45
C ASN A 115 40.17 9.77 -30.98
N GLY A 116 40.44 8.52 -30.65
CA GLY A 116 40.32 8.00 -29.29
C GLY A 116 39.42 6.80 -29.19
N GLU A 117 39.27 6.34 -27.96
CA GLU A 117 38.48 5.16 -27.64
C GLU A 117 36.98 5.50 -27.54
N GLU A 118 36.16 4.53 -27.88
CA GLU A 118 34.71 4.60 -27.71
C GLU A 118 34.34 4.54 -26.21
N ILE A 119 33.43 5.38 -25.79
CA ILE A 119 32.91 5.44 -24.42
C ILE A 119 31.51 4.85 -24.40
N LYS A 120 31.25 4.00 -23.44
CA LYS A 120 29.97 3.37 -23.20
C LYS A 120 29.25 4.05 -22.00
N ILE A 121 27.96 4.35 -22.17
CA ILE A 121 27.08 4.85 -21.10
C ILE A 121 25.90 3.88 -21.03
N GLU A 122 25.58 3.41 -19.84
CA GLU A 122 24.42 2.56 -19.61
C GLU A 122 23.13 3.41 -19.55
N VAL A 123 22.08 2.92 -20.19
CA VAL A 123 20.74 3.49 -20.13
C VAL A 123 19.79 2.42 -19.60
N ALA A 124 19.25 2.65 -18.41
CA ALA A 124 18.25 1.79 -17.79
C ALA A 124 16.89 2.46 -17.86
N GLN A 125 15.87 1.69 -18.22
CA GLN A 125 14.48 2.14 -18.11
C GLN A 125 13.72 1.28 -17.11
N ALA A 126 12.98 1.92 -16.22
CA ALA A 126 12.20 1.27 -15.18
C ALA A 126 11.15 0.30 -15.75
N ASP A 127 10.81 -0.70 -14.98
CA ASP A 127 9.67 -1.59 -15.21
C ASP A 127 8.37 -0.79 -15.25
N GLY A 128 7.53 -1.08 -16.23
CA GLY A 128 6.26 -0.42 -16.49
C GLY A 128 5.06 -1.36 -16.55
N HIS A 129 5.14 -2.53 -15.96
CA HIS A 129 4.00 -3.43 -15.88
C HIS A 129 2.82 -2.78 -15.15
N PHE A 130 1.71 -2.67 -15.84
CA PHE A 130 0.45 -2.30 -15.22
C PHE A 130 0.07 -3.31 -14.14
N SER A 131 -0.31 -2.81 -12.98
CA SER A 131 -0.77 -3.64 -11.88
C SER A 131 -2.06 -3.13 -11.26
N VAL A 132 -2.85 -4.04 -10.73
CA VAL A 132 -4.06 -3.78 -9.95
C VAL A 132 -3.80 -4.24 -8.54
N ASN A 133 -4.06 -3.37 -7.56
CA ASN A 133 -4.03 -3.73 -6.16
C ASN A 133 -5.32 -4.46 -5.79
N ASP A 134 -5.30 -5.17 -4.67
CA ASP A 134 -6.50 -5.84 -4.17
C ASP A 134 -7.65 -4.84 -4.02
N PRO A 135 -8.80 -5.07 -4.68
CA PRO A 135 -9.96 -4.20 -4.57
C PRO A 135 -10.49 -4.14 -3.15
N VAL A 136 -11.16 -3.05 -2.82
CA VAL A 136 -11.80 -2.88 -1.52
C VAL A 136 -13.23 -2.37 -1.68
N ILE A 137 -14.13 -2.78 -0.77
CA ILE A 137 -15.43 -2.13 -0.61
C ILE A 137 -15.24 -1.01 0.41
N SER A 138 -15.32 0.23 -0.05
CA SER A 138 -15.25 1.44 0.79
C SER A 138 -16.63 1.98 1.10
N GLY A 139 -16.71 2.89 2.07
CA GLY A 139 -17.98 3.47 2.49
C GLY A 139 -18.76 2.56 3.43
N THR A 140 -20.06 2.78 3.53
CA THR A 140 -20.92 2.09 4.51
C THR A 140 -22.07 1.34 3.84
N LEU A 141 -22.23 0.08 4.25
CA LEU A 141 -23.42 -0.71 3.99
C LEU A 141 -24.21 -0.85 5.29
N LYS A 142 -25.39 -0.25 5.34
CA LYS A 142 -26.29 -0.32 6.50
C LYS A 142 -27.64 -0.86 6.09
N SER A 143 -28.20 -1.77 6.88
CA SER A 143 -29.51 -2.35 6.59
C SER A 143 -30.59 -1.25 6.58
N ASN A 144 -31.56 -1.40 5.68
CA ASN A 144 -32.67 -0.45 5.49
C ASN A 144 -32.24 1.00 5.20
N THR A 145 -31.04 1.18 4.66
CA THR A 145 -30.47 2.49 4.29
C THR A 145 -29.89 2.40 2.89
N GLU A 146 -30.07 3.43 2.07
CA GLU A 146 -29.44 3.50 0.74
C GLU A 146 -27.93 3.37 0.88
N SER A 147 -27.34 2.51 0.04
CA SER A 147 -25.91 2.25 0.06
C SER A 147 -25.11 3.51 -0.32
N ALA A 148 -24.08 3.81 0.45
CA ALA A 148 -23.04 4.78 0.13
C ALA A 148 -21.68 4.10 -0.11
N ALA A 149 -21.68 2.80 -0.39
CA ALA A 149 -20.48 2.03 -0.61
C ALA A 149 -20.03 2.08 -2.08
N MET A 150 -18.75 1.93 -2.26
CA MET A 150 -18.06 1.84 -3.56
C MET A 150 -17.17 0.62 -3.60
N LEU A 151 -17.12 -0.06 -4.73
CA LEU A 151 -16.02 -0.96 -5.04
C LEU A 151 -14.88 -0.10 -5.58
N GLU A 152 -13.78 -0.01 -4.87
CA GLU A 152 -12.60 0.76 -5.26
C GLU A 152 -11.49 -0.18 -5.72
N ILE A 153 -10.96 0.10 -6.91
CA ILE A 153 -9.90 -0.67 -7.56
C ILE A 153 -8.75 0.29 -7.85
N ALA A 154 -7.70 0.22 -7.05
CA ALA A 154 -6.50 1.00 -7.26
C ALA A 154 -5.59 0.30 -8.27
N TYR A 155 -4.98 1.08 -9.15
CA TYR A 155 -4.05 0.61 -10.15
C TYR A 155 -2.77 1.45 -10.17
N ASP A 156 -1.72 0.90 -10.76
CA ASP A 156 -0.44 1.57 -10.95
C ASP A 156 0.11 1.35 -12.36
N LYS A 157 0.91 2.31 -12.83
CA LYS A 157 1.61 2.28 -14.11
C LYS A 157 0.71 2.19 -15.36
N ALA A 158 -0.45 2.84 -15.33
CA ALA A 158 -1.24 3.07 -16.52
C ALA A 158 -0.49 3.99 -17.52
N PHE A 159 -0.79 3.83 -18.81
CA PHE A 159 -0.19 4.66 -19.87
C PHE A 159 -1.14 5.75 -20.39
N GLY A 160 -2.38 5.77 -19.91
CA GLY A 160 -3.43 6.67 -20.39
C GLY A 160 -4.11 6.21 -21.67
N GLU A 161 -5.31 6.72 -21.91
CA GLU A 161 -6.19 6.35 -23.01
C GLU A 161 -6.52 4.84 -23.08
N GLU A 162 -6.39 4.12 -21.96
CA GLU A 162 -6.63 2.68 -21.84
C GLU A 162 -8.07 2.40 -21.43
N MET A 163 -8.73 1.45 -22.12
CA MET A 163 -10.09 1.06 -21.81
C MET A 163 -10.15 0.07 -20.66
N VAL A 164 -10.97 0.39 -19.67
CA VAL A 164 -11.23 -0.48 -18.52
C VAL A 164 -12.62 -1.06 -18.63
N GLU A 165 -12.71 -2.37 -18.39
CA GLU A 165 -13.97 -3.08 -18.19
C GLU A 165 -13.90 -3.83 -16.86
N ILE A 166 -14.89 -3.60 -15.99
CA ILE A 166 -15.02 -4.27 -14.71
C ILE A 166 -16.30 -5.09 -14.73
N GLU A 167 -16.15 -6.41 -14.65
CA GLU A 167 -17.25 -7.32 -14.39
C GLU A 167 -17.31 -7.58 -12.90
N ALA A 168 -18.44 -7.27 -12.27
CA ALA A 168 -18.63 -7.43 -10.83
C ALA A 168 -20.00 -8.03 -10.54
N THR A 169 -20.06 -8.95 -9.56
CA THR A 169 -21.30 -9.53 -9.05
C THR A 169 -21.24 -9.59 -7.54
N LEU A 170 -22.37 -9.27 -6.91
CA LEU A 170 -22.52 -9.37 -5.45
C LEU A 170 -23.18 -10.70 -5.09
N ASP A 171 -22.65 -11.36 -4.06
CA ASP A 171 -23.15 -12.63 -3.53
C ASP A 171 -23.26 -12.58 -2.00
N GLY A 172 -23.98 -13.54 -1.44
CA GLY A 172 -24.27 -13.65 -0.01
C GLY A 172 -25.67 -13.14 0.36
N LEU A 173 -26.18 -13.61 1.49
CA LEU A 173 -27.52 -13.23 1.97
C LEU A 173 -27.65 -11.72 2.23
N ALA A 174 -26.57 -11.07 2.62
CA ALA A 174 -26.55 -9.64 2.87
C ALA A 174 -26.44 -8.80 1.58
N ALA A 175 -26.23 -9.42 0.42
CA ALA A 175 -26.27 -8.76 -0.87
C ALA A 175 -27.69 -8.52 -1.39
N GLU A 176 -28.71 -9.11 -0.76
CA GLU A 176 -30.11 -8.89 -1.13
C GLU A 176 -30.46 -7.40 -1.01
N GLY A 177 -31.02 -6.85 -2.08
CA GLY A 177 -31.34 -5.42 -2.19
C GLY A 177 -30.19 -4.53 -2.64
N LEU A 178 -29.00 -5.07 -2.81
CA LEU A 178 -27.84 -4.36 -3.39
C LEU A 178 -27.68 -4.66 -4.87
N GLY A 179 -27.09 -3.73 -5.59
CA GLY A 179 -26.74 -3.86 -6.99
C GLY A 179 -25.39 -3.18 -7.30
N ILE A 180 -24.74 -3.67 -8.33
CA ILE A 180 -23.51 -3.08 -8.90
C ILE A 180 -23.62 -3.09 -10.42
N SER A 181 -23.17 -2.02 -11.09
CA SER A 181 -23.15 -1.97 -12.54
C SER A 181 -22.12 -2.96 -13.09
N SER A 182 -22.57 -3.88 -13.95
CA SER A 182 -21.71 -4.88 -14.56
C SER A 182 -22.17 -5.21 -16.00
N PRO A 183 -21.31 -5.10 -17.05
CA PRO A 183 -19.95 -4.54 -16.96
C PRO A 183 -19.97 -3.04 -16.72
N TYR A 184 -19.04 -2.56 -15.89
CA TYR A 184 -18.75 -1.14 -15.76
C TYR A 184 -17.60 -0.79 -16.69
N GLN A 185 -17.77 0.23 -17.51
CA GLN A 185 -16.76 0.67 -18.48
C GLN A 185 -16.28 2.07 -18.16
N SER A 186 -14.98 2.27 -18.25
CA SER A 186 -14.30 3.53 -18.01
C SER A 186 -13.04 3.64 -18.88
N VAL A 187 -12.42 4.80 -18.89
CA VAL A 187 -11.13 5.05 -19.54
C VAL A 187 -10.17 5.60 -18.50
N ILE A 188 -8.96 5.07 -18.47
CA ILE A 188 -7.86 5.69 -17.75
C ILE A 188 -7.28 6.77 -18.65
N GLU A 189 -7.56 8.04 -18.35
CA GLU A 189 -7.20 9.16 -19.23
C GLU A 189 -5.72 9.54 -19.14
N HIS A 190 -5.06 9.28 -18.01
CA HIS A 190 -3.73 9.77 -17.71
C HIS A 190 -2.77 8.65 -17.30
N GLU A 191 -1.49 8.87 -17.58
CA GLU A 191 -0.41 7.99 -17.12
C GLU A 191 -0.29 7.99 -15.59
N GLY A 192 0.14 6.85 -15.02
CA GLY A 192 0.47 6.70 -13.61
C GLY A 192 -0.51 5.87 -12.82
N SER A 193 -0.66 6.21 -11.55
CA SER A 193 -1.51 5.49 -10.60
C SER A 193 -2.86 6.17 -10.45
N GLY A 194 -3.88 5.40 -10.15
CA GLY A 194 -5.22 5.93 -9.92
C GLY A 194 -6.14 4.92 -9.23
N THR A 195 -7.40 5.30 -9.09
CA THR A 195 -8.45 4.45 -8.53
C THR A 195 -9.70 4.57 -9.38
N ILE A 196 -10.31 3.44 -9.68
CA ILE A 196 -11.63 3.38 -10.31
C ILE A 196 -12.63 2.99 -9.24
N SER A 197 -13.71 3.77 -9.12
CA SER A 197 -14.76 3.57 -8.12
C SER A 197 -16.06 3.20 -8.82
N VAL A 198 -16.60 2.02 -8.48
CA VAL A 198 -17.88 1.54 -9.01
C VAL A 198 -18.90 1.58 -7.88
N PRO A 199 -20.01 2.34 -8.02
CA PRO A 199 -21.02 2.44 -6.98
C PRO A 199 -21.70 1.10 -6.70
N ILE A 200 -21.85 0.77 -5.42
CA ILE A 200 -22.74 -0.28 -4.92
C ILE A 200 -24.03 0.42 -4.48
N THR A 201 -25.12 0.18 -5.19
CA THR A 201 -26.40 0.88 -5.01
C THR A 201 -27.45 0.00 -4.36
N GLY A 202 -28.52 0.60 -3.90
CA GLY A 202 -29.68 -0.10 -3.35
C GLY A 202 -29.71 -0.13 -1.83
N VAL A 203 -30.68 -0.83 -1.28
CA VAL A 203 -30.99 -0.88 0.17
C VAL A 203 -30.88 -2.32 0.64
N PRO A 204 -29.81 -2.69 1.34
CA PRO A 204 -29.70 -4.04 1.88
C PRO A 204 -30.65 -4.22 3.07
N VAL A 205 -31.22 -5.39 3.22
CA VAL A 205 -32.16 -5.71 4.32
C VAL A 205 -31.55 -6.66 5.33
N THR A 206 -30.63 -7.50 4.91
CA THR A 206 -30.03 -8.56 5.74
C THR A 206 -28.65 -8.14 6.22
N LEU A 207 -28.37 -8.37 7.50
CA LEU A 207 -27.05 -8.13 8.09
C LEU A 207 -26.07 -9.23 7.70
N GLY A 208 -24.78 -8.89 7.64
CA GLY A 208 -23.72 -9.86 7.42
C GLY A 208 -22.83 -9.55 6.22
N GLU A 209 -22.06 -10.53 5.82
CA GLU A 209 -21.07 -10.42 4.77
C GLU A 209 -21.70 -10.33 3.38
N VAL A 210 -21.14 -9.44 2.57
CA VAL A 210 -21.37 -9.33 1.13
C VAL A 210 -20.05 -9.63 0.45
N VAL A 211 -20.06 -10.57 -0.50
CA VAL A 211 -18.90 -10.90 -1.32
C VAL A 211 -19.11 -10.31 -2.71
N CYS A 212 -18.12 -9.58 -3.19
CA CYS A 212 -18.10 -9.07 -4.55
C CYS A 212 -17.05 -9.85 -5.35
N HIS A 213 -17.49 -10.59 -6.37
CA HIS A 213 -16.60 -11.24 -7.33
C HIS A 213 -16.24 -10.22 -8.40
N VAL A 214 -14.95 -9.99 -8.61
CA VAL A 214 -14.45 -8.91 -9.48
C VAL A 214 -13.53 -9.48 -10.55
N THR A 215 -13.76 -9.08 -11.80
CA THR A 215 -12.82 -9.26 -12.89
C THR A 215 -12.52 -7.89 -13.50
N PHE A 216 -11.27 -7.48 -13.45
CA PHE A 216 -10.79 -6.24 -14.05
C PHE A 216 -10.04 -6.53 -15.34
N LYS A 217 -10.45 -5.89 -16.43
CA LYS A 217 -9.81 -5.99 -17.74
C LYS A 217 -9.30 -4.63 -18.18
N LEU A 218 -8.11 -4.62 -18.76
CA LEU A 218 -7.50 -3.46 -19.41
C LEU A 218 -7.32 -3.80 -20.90
N ASP A 219 -7.91 -3.02 -21.80
CA ASP A 219 -7.93 -3.26 -23.24
C ASP A 219 -8.35 -4.70 -23.59
N GLY A 220 -9.35 -5.23 -22.88
CA GLY A 220 -9.86 -6.59 -23.04
C GLY A 220 -9.01 -7.70 -22.41
N VAL A 221 -7.88 -7.38 -21.78
CA VAL A 221 -6.99 -8.35 -21.13
C VAL A 221 -7.25 -8.36 -19.61
N VAL A 222 -7.53 -9.53 -19.03
CA VAL A 222 -7.70 -9.69 -17.59
C VAL A 222 -6.41 -9.34 -16.88
N LYS A 223 -6.48 -8.37 -15.97
CA LYS A 223 -5.38 -7.93 -15.09
C LYS A 223 -5.57 -8.31 -13.63
N PHE A 224 -6.82 -8.50 -13.23
CA PHE A 224 -7.15 -8.97 -11.88
C PHE A 224 -8.44 -9.79 -11.94
N GLN A 225 -8.50 -10.85 -11.12
CA GLN A 225 -9.70 -11.61 -10.84
C GLN A 225 -9.63 -12.11 -9.40
N GLY A 226 -10.66 -11.81 -8.60
CA GLY A 226 -10.69 -12.21 -7.18
C GLY A 226 -11.97 -11.74 -6.51
N ASP A 227 -12.02 -11.99 -5.22
CA ASP A 227 -13.15 -11.68 -4.36
C ASP A 227 -12.78 -10.59 -3.37
N VAL A 228 -13.75 -9.72 -3.05
CA VAL A 228 -13.62 -8.73 -2.01
C VAL A 228 -14.88 -8.76 -1.13
N SER A 229 -14.68 -8.70 0.19
CA SER A 229 -15.79 -8.73 1.15
C SER A 229 -16.07 -7.36 1.73
N GLY A 230 -17.37 -7.11 1.96
CA GLY A 230 -17.89 -6.02 2.77
C GLY A 230 -18.86 -6.55 3.82
N ASN A 231 -19.32 -5.71 4.71
CA ASN A 231 -20.28 -6.12 5.74
C ASN A 231 -21.44 -5.14 5.85
N VAL A 232 -22.66 -5.66 5.81
CA VAL A 232 -23.88 -4.88 6.11
C VAL A 232 -24.11 -4.86 7.59
N SER A 233 -24.01 -3.68 8.19
CA SER A 233 -24.27 -3.43 9.61
C SER A 233 -25.70 -2.95 9.85
N SER A 234 -26.14 -2.92 11.11
CA SER A 234 -27.43 -2.35 11.48
C SER A 234 -27.46 -0.84 11.20
N SER A 235 -28.56 -0.36 10.65
CA SER A 235 -28.78 1.09 10.48
C SER A 235 -28.89 1.84 11.82
N ASN A 236 -29.26 1.12 12.87
CA ASN A 236 -29.40 1.65 14.22
C ASN A 236 -28.16 1.44 15.07
N GLU A 237 -27.13 0.75 14.53
CA GLU A 237 -25.89 0.53 15.26
C GLU A 237 -25.01 1.78 15.18
N VAL A 238 -24.90 2.47 16.28
CA VAL A 238 -24.02 3.63 16.44
C VAL A 238 -22.63 3.17 16.85
N PHE A 239 -22.57 2.04 17.54
CA PHE A 239 -21.35 1.40 18.01
C PHE A 239 -21.63 -0.07 18.34
N GLY A 240 -20.78 -0.97 17.84
CA GLY A 240 -20.84 -2.40 18.15
C GLY A 240 -19.50 -2.91 18.68
N MET A 241 -19.57 -3.71 19.75
CA MET A 241 -18.40 -4.42 20.28
C MET A 241 -18.83 -5.81 20.75
N GLY A 242 -18.24 -6.85 20.13
CA GLY A 242 -18.53 -8.25 20.45
C GLY A 242 -17.79 -8.81 21.67
N PHE A 243 -16.90 -8.05 22.30
CA PHE A 243 -16.00 -8.53 23.35
C PHE A 243 -15.16 -9.77 22.98
N ASP A 244 -14.97 -10.02 21.68
CA ASP A 244 -14.26 -11.21 21.17
C ASP A 244 -12.77 -11.23 21.56
N LEU A 245 -12.23 -10.06 21.90
CA LEU A 245 -10.86 -9.92 22.40
C LEU A 245 -10.71 -10.30 23.89
N PHE A 246 -11.84 -10.53 24.59
CA PHE A 246 -11.82 -11.03 25.96
C PHE A 246 -11.65 -12.54 25.96
N LYS A 247 -10.63 -13.03 26.66
CA LYS A 247 -10.18 -14.41 26.54
C LYS A 247 -10.12 -15.19 27.85
N TRP A 248 -10.08 -14.47 28.98
CA TRP A 248 -9.80 -15.05 30.29
C TRP A 248 -11.00 -15.07 31.20
N GLY A 249 -11.01 -16.00 32.15
CA GLY A 249 -12.09 -16.12 33.13
C GLY A 249 -13.27 -16.97 32.63
N GLY A 250 -14.34 -16.96 33.41
CA GLY A 250 -15.60 -17.63 33.07
C GLY A 250 -15.72 -19.09 33.52
N ASP A 251 -16.96 -19.55 33.62
CA ASP A 251 -17.27 -20.89 34.11
C ASP A 251 -17.50 -21.91 32.97
N TYR A 252 -17.75 -21.48 31.75
CA TYR A 252 -18.01 -22.38 30.61
C TYR A 252 -18.05 -21.63 29.26
N PRO A 253 -17.63 -22.24 28.13
CA PRO A 253 -17.15 -23.62 28.01
C PRO A 253 -15.66 -23.79 28.27
N ASN A 254 -14.92 -22.72 28.42
CA ASN A 254 -13.47 -22.79 28.42
C ASN A 254 -12.82 -22.64 29.80
N ASN A 255 -13.50 -22.15 30.81
CA ASN A 255 -13.00 -21.92 32.18
C ASN A 255 -11.51 -21.55 32.25
N LYS A 256 -11.06 -20.80 31.21
CA LYS A 256 -9.68 -20.36 31.09
C LYS A 256 -9.49 -19.16 31.97
N LYS A 257 -8.67 -19.33 32.98
CA LYS A 257 -8.16 -18.23 33.78
C LYS A 257 -6.85 -17.79 33.17
N GLY A 258 -6.66 -16.50 33.02
CA GLY A 258 -5.41 -15.96 32.54
C GLY A 258 -4.24 -16.33 33.44
N PRO A 259 -3.01 -16.12 32.98
CA PRO A 259 -1.83 -16.41 33.78
C PRO A 259 -1.82 -15.48 34.99
N GLY A 260 -1.99 -16.06 36.18
CA GLY A 260 -1.80 -15.36 37.45
C GLY A 260 -0.37 -14.89 37.64
N PRO A 261 -0.06 -14.23 38.79
CA PRO A 261 1.24 -13.63 39.03
C PRO A 261 2.45 -14.56 38.90
N ASN A 262 2.24 -15.87 38.90
CA ASN A 262 3.27 -16.90 38.77
C ASN A 262 3.19 -17.67 37.45
N GLY A 263 2.49 -17.18 36.40
CA GLY A 263 2.31 -17.89 35.14
C GLY A 263 1.38 -19.09 35.22
N LYS A 264 0.57 -19.20 36.27
CA LYS A 264 -0.39 -20.29 36.49
C LYS A 264 -1.82 -19.80 36.35
N ASP A 265 -2.71 -20.66 35.87
CA ASP A 265 -4.14 -20.36 35.91
C ASP A 265 -4.67 -20.32 37.36
N GLY A 266 -5.87 -19.81 37.56
CA GLY A 266 -6.47 -19.75 38.89
C GLY A 266 -6.73 -21.11 39.56
N ALA A 267 -6.51 -22.22 38.86
CA ALA A 267 -6.53 -23.57 39.36
C ALA A 267 -5.09 -24.08 39.74
N GLY A 268 -4.07 -23.25 39.57
CA GLY A 268 -2.67 -23.60 39.84
C GLY A 268 -1.99 -24.39 38.73
N LYS A 269 -2.64 -24.57 37.59
CA LYS A 269 -2.10 -25.24 36.40
C LYS A 269 -1.23 -24.26 35.60
N GLU A 270 -0.10 -24.72 35.13
CA GLU A 270 0.75 -23.89 34.25
C GLU A 270 -0.01 -23.46 32.99
N PHE A 271 0.20 -22.23 32.58
CA PHE A 271 -0.33 -21.71 31.34
C PHE A 271 0.23 -22.51 30.17
N ASP A 272 -0.62 -22.96 29.25
CA ASP A 272 -0.23 -23.90 28.19
C ASP A 272 0.58 -23.27 27.04
N GLY A 273 0.88 -21.99 27.16
CA GLY A 273 1.80 -21.29 26.25
C GLY A 273 1.24 -21.01 24.86
N THR A 274 -0.03 -21.27 24.59
CA THR A 274 -0.63 -21.00 23.28
C THR A 274 -0.89 -19.52 23.01
N GLU A 275 -0.85 -18.67 24.05
CA GLU A 275 -0.92 -17.23 23.91
C GLU A 275 0.14 -16.57 24.81
N PRO A 276 0.82 -15.50 24.35
CA PRO A 276 1.78 -14.79 25.18
C PRO A 276 1.08 -14.20 26.39
N ALA A 277 1.67 -14.39 27.55
CA ALA A 277 1.21 -13.75 28.77
C ALA A 277 1.38 -12.23 28.63
N GLU A 278 0.31 -11.50 28.79
CA GLU A 278 0.37 -10.04 28.83
C GLU A 278 0.95 -9.56 30.17
N PRO A 279 1.90 -8.61 30.16
CA PRO A 279 2.54 -8.16 31.38
C PRO A 279 1.56 -7.69 32.46
N ASP A 280 0.50 -6.98 32.06
CA ASP A 280 -0.51 -6.47 32.99
C ASP A 280 -1.38 -7.60 33.57
N VAL A 281 -1.65 -8.64 32.76
CA VAL A 281 -2.38 -9.83 33.22
C VAL A 281 -1.58 -10.58 34.28
N ILE A 282 -0.29 -10.75 34.04
CA ILE A 282 0.61 -11.45 34.98
C ILE A 282 0.72 -10.67 36.27
N SER A 283 0.96 -9.36 36.19
CA SER A 283 1.20 -8.52 37.37
C SER A 283 -0.02 -8.31 38.25
N ALA A 284 -1.21 -8.24 37.62
CA ALA A 284 -2.48 -8.04 38.33
C ALA A 284 -3.19 -9.33 38.72
N GLY A 285 -2.70 -10.51 38.27
CA GLY A 285 -3.33 -11.78 38.56
C GLY A 285 -4.70 -11.93 37.90
N SER A 286 -4.86 -11.46 36.66
CA SER A 286 -6.12 -11.53 35.94
C SER A 286 -6.52 -12.97 35.65
N ASP A 287 -7.59 -13.37 36.22
CA ASP A 287 -8.17 -14.72 36.14
C ASP A 287 -9.69 -14.66 36.00
N GLY A 288 -10.22 -13.54 35.51
CA GLY A 288 -11.65 -13.24 35.49
C GLY A 288 -12.19 -12.77 36.84
N THR A 289 -11.32 -12.54 37.82
CA THR A 289 -11.71 -11.99 39.13
C THR A 289 -11.24 -10.56 39.37
N SER A 290 -10.36 -10.07 38.50
CA SER A 290 -9.85 -8.69 38.55
C SER A 290 -10.70 -7.75 37.70
N ASP A 291 -10.98 -6.57 38.24
CA ASP A 291 -11.74 -5.52 37.55
C ASP A 291 -10.91 -4.93 36.41
N VAL A 292 -11.42 -5.03 35.18
CA VAL A 292 -10.76 -4.58 33.96
C VAL A 292 -10.30 -3.12 34.01
N PHE A 293 -11.10 -2.23 34.63
CA PHE A 293 -10.83 -0.79 34.62
C PHE A 293 -10.09 -0.29 35.86
N ASN A 294 -10.21 -1.00 36.98
CA ASN A 294 -9.61 -0.56 38.25
C ASN A 294 -8.40 -1.34 38.70
N THR A 295 -8.18 -2.53 38.16
CA THR A 295 -7.09 -3.42 38.57
C THR A 295 -6.10 -3.67 37.43
N MET A 296 -6.60 -3.71 36.19
CA MET A 296 -5.78 -4.02 35.01
C MET A 296 -5.15 -2.76 34.44
N GLY A 297 -3.93 -2.89 33.91
CA GLY A 297 -3.17 -1.80 33.31
C GLY A 297 -3.68 -1.36 31.94
N GLU A 298 -3.06 -0.31 31.42
CA GLU A 298 -3.42 0.27 30.12
C GLU A 298 -3.18 -0.69 28.96
N THR A 299 -2.05 -1.38 28.92
CA THR A 299 -1.71 -2.36 27.87
C THR A 299 -2.75 -3.46 27.78
N TYR A 300 -3.25 -3.93 28.91
CA TYR A 300 -4.33 -4.90 28.94
C TYR A 300 -5.62 -4.37 28.28
N ARG A 301 -6.02 -3.14 28.59
CA ARG A 301 -7.21 -2.52 28.01
C ARG A 301 -7.08 -2.25 26.51
N ILE A 302 -5.86 -1.86 26.05
CA ILE A 302 -5.54 -1.70 24.62
C ILE A 302 -5.75 -3.03 23.89
N ASN A 303 -5.21 -4.13 24.43
CA ASN A 303 -5.29 -5.46 23.83
C ASN A 303 -6.75 -6.01 23.79
N ARG A 304 -7.67 -5.43 24.57
CA ARG A 304 -9.11 -5.76 24.55
C ARG A 304 -9.96 -4.75 23.78
N GLY A 305 -9.34 -3.73 23.20
CA GLY A 305 -10.06 -2.69 22.46
C GLY A 305 -10.91 -1.77 23.37
N VAL A 306 -10.64 -1.75 24.68
CA VAL A 306 -11.38 -0.96 25.67
C VAL A 306 -10.56 0.13 26.35
N GLU A 307 -9.47 0.57 25.75
CA GLU A 307 -8.57 1.57 26.32
C GLU A 307 -9.24 2.89 26.70
N LYS A 308 -10.21 3.33 25.89
CA LYS A 308 -10.96 4.59 26.09
C LYS A 308 -12.28 4.41 26.83
N TRP A 309 -12.59 3.20 27.24
CA TRP A 309 -13.79 2.89 28.00
C TRP A 309 -13.58 3.14 29.48
N SER A 310 -14.68 3.22 30.23
CA SER A 310 -14.66 3.28 31.68
C SER A 310 -15.62 2.26 32.27
N GLY A 311 -15.38 1.89 33.50
CA GLY A 311 -16.22 0.91 34.17
C GLY A 311 -15.84 0.69 35.64
N LEU A 312 -16.71 -0.01 36.33
CA LEU A 312 -16.52 -0.44 37.69
C LEU A 312 -17.08 -1.83 37.88
N ARG A 313 -16.29 -2.71 38.47
CA ARG A 313 -16.65 -4.12 38.68
C ARG A 313 -16.98 -4.83 37.37
N VAL A 314 -16.13 -4.63 36.39
CA VAL A 314 -16.19 -5.28 35.06
C VAL A 314 -15.16 -6.41 35.04
N TYR A 315 -15.61 -7.62 34.82
CA TYR A 315 -14.79 -8.83 34.84
C TYR A 315 -14.81 -9.48 33.47
N GLU A 316 -13.60 -9.83 33.01
CA GLU A 316 -13.43 -10.48 31.72
C GLU A 316 -13.94 -11.92 31.75
N HIS A 317 -14.65 -12.29 30.67
CA HIS A 317 -14.97 -13.67 30.33
C HIS A 317 -14.83 -13.84 28.81
N PRO A 318 -14.50 -15.03 28.31
CA PRO A 318 -14.38 -15.26 26.88
C PRO A 318 -15.63 -14.87 26.11
N GLY A 319 -15.52 -13.81 25.28
CA GLY A 319 -16.63 -13.33 24.44
C GLY A 319 -17.68 -12.48 25.17
N TYR A 320 -17.54 -12.17 26.45
CA TYR A 320 -18.47 -11.32 27.18
C TYR A 320 -17.83 -10.69 28.43
N VAL A 321 -18.51 -9.78 29.06
CA VAL A 321 -18.13 -9.21 30.37
C VAL A 321 -19.18 -9.54 31.43
N LYS A 322 -18.74 -9.78 32.62
CA LYS A 322 -19.58 -9.89 33.81
C LYS A 322 -19.56 -8.55 34.57
N LEU A 323 -20.71 -7.98 34.80
CA LEU A 323 -20.89 -6.75 35.59
C LEU A 323 -21.30 -7.06 37.02
N GLY A 324 -20.50 -6.58 37.98
CA GLY A 324 -20.76 -6.74 39.39
C GLY A 324 -20.20 -8.02 40.00
N VAL A 325 -20.10 -8.01 41.33
CA VAL A 325 -19.68 -9.13 42.15
C VAL A 325 -20.54 -9.26 43.39
N THR A 326 -20.99 -10.46 43.68
CA THR A 326 -21.85 -10.76 44.82
C THR A 326 -23.13 -9.87 44.80
N ALA A 327 -23.35 -9.07 45.82
CA ALA A 327 -24.52 -8.15 45.95
C ALA A 327 -24.23 -6.74 45.36
N ASN A 328 -23.05 -6.52 44.81
CA ASN A 328 -22.63 -5.21 44.27
C ASN A 328 -22.73 -5.20 42.76
N GLY A 329 -23.54 -4.33 42.18
CA GLY A 329 -23.64 -4.11 40.75
C GLY A 329 -22.35 -3.51 40.16
N GLY A 330 -22.16 -3.71 38.88
CA GLY A 330 -21.10 -3.08 38.09
C GLY A 330 -21.72 -2.29 36.93
N TRP A 331 -20.89 -1.49 36.29
CA TRP A 331 -21.27 -0.75 35.09
C TRP A 331 -20.05 -0.68 34.11
N ILE A 332 -20.36 -0.55 32.85
CA ILE A 332 -19.40 -0.28 31.78
C ILE A 332 -19.95 0.87 30.91
N MET A 333 -19.08 1.73 30.46
CA MET A 333 -19.45 2.89 29.66
C MET A 333 -18.51 2.99 28.46
N THR A 334 -19.05 3.16 27.27
CA THR A 334 -18.30 3.42 26.04
C THR A 334 -17.60 4.78 26.14
N PRO A 335 -16.57 5.04 25.33
CA PRO A 335 -16.12 6.41 25.10
C PRO A 335 -17.25 7.26 24.51
N GLU A 336 -17.07 8.56 24.52
CA GLU A 336 -17.99 9.49 23.86
C GLU A 336 -18.14 9.12 22.38
N LEU A 337 -19.37 8.92 21.94
CA LEU A 337 -19.70 8.57 20.56
C LEU A 337 -19.95 9.87 19.79
N GLU A 338 -18.91 10.35 19.09
CA GLU A 338 -18.95 11.61 18.32
C GLU A 338 -20.13 11.65 17.33
N SER A 339 -20.52 10.49 16.79
CA SER A 339 -21.66 10.35 15.89
C SER A 339 -23.02 10.65 16.53
N LEU A 340 -23.10 10.64 17.87
CA LEU A 340 -24.32 10.96 18.62
C LEU A 340 -24.41 12.41 19.08
N SER A 341 -23.31 13.17 18.98
CA SER A 341 -23.29 14.58 19.41
C SER A 341 -24.27 15.48 18.65
N ALA A 342 -24.78 15.03 17.50
CA ALA A 342 -25.73 15.73 16.66
C ALA A 342 -27.11 15.02 16.57
N ALA A 343 -27.32 13.89 17.26
CA ALA A 343 -28.55 13.11 17.17
C ALA A 343 -29.47 13.40 18.34
N PRO A 344 -30.75 13.63 18.12
CA PRO A 344 -31.70 13.73 19.21
C PRO A 344 -32.02 12.33 19.80
N GLU A 345 -31.79 12.15 21.10
CA GLU A 345 -32.85 11.78 22.02
C GLU A 345 -32.98 10.38 22.54
N THR A 346 -32.73 9.31 21.89
CA THR A 346 -32.85 7.98 22.55
C THR A 346 -31.95 6.94 21.92
N VAL A 347 -30.99 6.48 22.69
CA VAL A 347 -30.18 5.28 22.38
C VAL A 347 -30.72 4.14 23.23
N SER A 348 -31.21 3.08 22.60
CA SER A 348 -31.50 1.82 23.29
C SER A 348 -30.26 0.98 23.37
N VAL A 349 -29.95 0.48 24.55
CA VAL A 349 -28.83 -0.44 24.82
C VAL A 349 -29.40 -1.84 25.01
#